data_6ac34f40006085a0fc2f2cea8880e48d
#
_entry.id   6ac34f40006085a0fc2f2cea8880e48d
#
_cell.length_a   1.000
_cell.length_b   1.000
_cell.length_c   1.000
_cell.angle_alpha   90.00
_cell.angle_beta   90.00
_cell.angle_gamma   90.00
#
_symmetry.space_group_name_H-M   'P 1'
#
loop_
_entity.id
_entity.type
_entity.pdbx_description
1 polymer ?
#
loop_
_entity_poly.entity_id
_entity_poly.type
_entity_poly.pdbx_seq_one_letter_code
_entity_poly.pdbx_strand_id
1 'polypeptide(L)'
;MTDVNEAADEAPELSPEEQIEALQAEVSALKDQALRALADAENTKRRTEREANNARAYAIEKFARDLISAADNLASAVQHAPKDNDDAQVKTLIQGIEMTEKALQTAFERNGLKRVAPQKGEKFDPNLHQAMMEQEDPSVAPGSVTMLAQPGYELLGRLVRPAMVAVTPKAAAPKAAANGYADDSAEPTGEAVDRKA
;
A
#
# COMPACT_ATOMS: atom_id res chain seq x y z
N MET A 1 -49.59 62.06 -35.87
CA MET A 1 -48.24 62.07 -36.44
C MET A 1 -47.27 62.07 -35.25
N THR A 2 -46.86 60.95 -34.88
CA THR A 2 -45.84 60.73 -33.81
C THR A 2 -44.80 59.82 -34.40
N ASP A 3 -43.67 60.42 -34.80
CA ASP A 3 -42.48 59.73 -35.24
C ASP A 3 -41.92 58.95 -34.05
N VAL A 4 -41.98 57.63 -34.13
CA VAL A 4 -41.23 56.75 -33.25
C VAL A 4 -39.90 56.57 -33.95
N ASN A 5 -38.91 57.34 -33.49
CA ASN A 5 -37.50 57.12 -33.82
C ASN A 5 -37.00 55.85 -33.13
N GLU A 6 -36.95 54.75 -33.87
CA GLU A 6 -36.39 53.52 -33.54
C GLU A 6 -34.88 53.69 -33.66
N ALA A 7 -34.23 54.12 -32.56
CA ALA A 7 -32.78 54.08 -32.44
C ALA A 7 -32.39 52.60 -32.29
N ALA A 8 -32.02 51.96 -33.39
CA ALA A 8 -31.33 50.74 -33.41
C ALA A 8 -30.00 50.92 -32.63
N ASP A 9 -29.89 50.26 -31.50
CA ASP A 9 -28.66 50.13 -30.69
C ASP A 9 -27.66 49.27 -31.50
N GLU A 10 -26.96 49.93 -32.45
CA GLU A 10 -25.83 49.32 -33.13
C GLU A 10 -24.70 49.17 -32.11
N ALA A 11 -24.56 47.96 -31.51
CA ALA A 11 -23.37 47.60 -30.76
C ALA A 11 -22.14 47.86 -31.66
N PRO A 12 -21.08 48.50 -31.16
CA PRO A 12 -19.90 48.80 -31.94
C PRO A 12 -19.31 47.53 -32.53
N GLU A 13 -19.32 47.41 -33.87
CA GLU A 13 -18.67 46.31 -34.58
C GLU A 13 -17.16 46.39 -34.30
N LEU A 14 -16.65 45.40 -33.59
CA LEU A 14 -15.22 45.24 -33.31
C LEU A 14 -14.44 45.22 -34.64
N SER A 15 -13.29 45.83 -34.66
CA SER A 15 -12.41 45.76 -35.82
C SER A 15 -12.00 44.30 -36.11
N PRO A 16 -11.65 43.91 -37.35
CA PRO A 16 -11.25 42.57 -37.69
C PRO A 16 -10.08 42.07 -36.83
N GLU A 17 -9.18 42.95 -36.40
CA GLU A 17 -8.04 42.61 -35.53
C GLU A 17 -8.51 42.30 -34.11
N GLU A 18 -9.43 43.05 -33.54
CA GLU A 18 -10.02 42.77 -32.21
C GLU A 18 -10.87 41.50 -32.21
N GLN A 19 -11.54 41.18 -33.32
CA GLN A 19 -12.26 39.90 -33.46
C GLN A 19 -11.31 38.71 -33.49
N ILE A 20 -10.16 38.80 -34.15
CA ILE A 20 -9.16 37.77 -34.19
C ILE A 20 -8.57 37.55 -32.80
N GLU A 21 -8.26 38.62 -32.07
CA GLU A 21 -7.71 38.52 -30.71
C GLU A 21 -8.73 37.88 -29.74
N ALA A 22 -9.98 38.27 -29.79
CA ALA A 22 -11.06 37.69 -29.00
C ALA A 22 -11.26 36.22 -29.31
N LEU A 23 -11.26 35.81 -30.59
CA LEU A 23 -11.35 34.41 -30.99
C LEU A 23 -10.13 33.57 -30.54
N GLN A 24 -8.94 34.14 -30.59
CA GLN A 24 -7.74 33.48 -30.10
C GLN A 24 -7.77 33.26 -28.58
N ALA A 25 -8.25 34.24 -27.82
CA ALA A 25 -8.45 34.13 -26.37
C ALA A 25 -9.52 33.09 -26.06
N GLU A 26 -10.63 33.03 -26.78
CA GLU A 26 -11.67 32.02 -26.62
C GLU A 26 -11.14 30.61 -26.92
N VAL A 27 -10.42 30.44 -28.03
CA VAL A 27 -9.80 29.15 -28.37
C VAL A 27 -8.80 28.70 -27.28
N SER A 28 -8.01 29.60 -26.72
CA SER A 28 -7.12 29.33 -25.62
C SER A 28 -7.89 28.88 -24.37
N ALA A 29 -8.92 29.64 -23.98
CA ALA A 29 -9.76 29.30 -22.82
C ALA A 29 -10.48 27.95 -22.98
N LEU A 30 -11.02 27.69 -24.19
CA LEU A 30 -11.67 26.41 -24.49
C LEU A 30 -10.69 25.23 -24.47
N LYS A 31 -9.44 25.42 -24.93
CA LYS A 31 -8.38 24.39 -24.82
C LYS A 31 -8.04 24.10 -23.36
N ASP A 32 -7.87 25.14 -22.55
CA ASP A 32 -7.58 24.96 -21.12
C ASP A 32 -8.74 24.27 -20.39
N GLN A 33 -9.96 24.64 -20.72
CA GLN A 33 -11.16 23.98 -20.17
C GLN A 33 -11.24 22.51 -20.59
N ALA A 34 -10.96 22.21 -21.86
CA ALA A 34 -10.94 20.83 -22.34
C ALA A 34 -9.86 19.98 -21.65
N LEU A 35 -8.64 20.53 -21.47
CA LEU A 35 -7.57 19.84 -20.75
C LEU A 35 -7.92 19.57 -19.28
N ARG A 36 -8.52 20.54 -18.59
CA ARG A 36 -9.00 20.33 -17.21
C ARG A 36 -10.09 19.28 -17.16
N ALA A 37 -11.07 19.33 -18.06
CA ALA A 37 -12.15 18.35 -18.12
C ALA A 37 -11.62 16.93 -18.38
N LEU A 38 -10.60 16.76 -19.24
CA LEU A 38 -9.94 15.48 -19.47
C LEU A 38 -9.22 14.98 -18.23
N ALA A 39 -8.48 15.86 -17.54
CA ALA A 39 -7.80 15.49 -16.30
C ALA A 39 -8.78 15.07 -15.20
N ASP A 40 -9.88 15.79 -15.04
CA ASP A 40 -10.93 15.49 -14.07
C ASP A 40 -11.64 14.16 -14.40
N ALA A 41 -11.89 13.91 -15.68
CA ALA A 41 -12.48 12.66 -16.14
C ALA A 41 -11.55 11.47 -15.85
N GLU A 42 -10.23 11.60 -16.11
CA GLU A 42 -9.26 10.57 -15.83
C GLU A 42 -9.14 10.31 -14.32
N ASN A 43 -9.06 11.36 -13.50
CA ASN A 43 -9.03 11.26 -12.05
C ASN A 43 -10.30 10.58 -11.51
N THR A 44 -11.47 10.94 -12.02
CA THR A 44 -12.74 10.33 -11.64
C THR A 44 -12.77 8.86 -12.02
N LYS A 45 -12.34 8.51 -13.24
CA LYS A 45 -12.24 7.12 -13.69
C LYS A 45 -11.35 6.29 -12.75
N ARG A 46 -10.14 6.77 -12.46
CA ARG A 46 -9.21 6.09 -11.54
C ARG A 46 -9.79 5.90 -10.14
N ARG A 47 -10.51 6.91 -9.63
CA ARG A 47 -11.18 6.84 -8.33
C ARG A 47 -12.28 5.79 -8.35
N THR A 48 -13.16 5.82 -9.33
CA THR A 48 -14.28 4.88 -9.45
C THR A 48 -13.80 3.43 -9.62
N GLU A 49 -12.72 3.19 -10.37
CA GLU A 49 -12.11 1.87 -10.51
C GLU A 49 -11.58 1.35 -9.17
N ARG A 50 -10.93 2.21 -8.37
CA ARG A 50 -10.47 1.84 -7.02
C ARG A 50 -11.63 1.53 -6.09
N GLU A 51 -12.67 2.34 -6.09
CA GLU A 51 -13.89 2.13 -5.29
C GLU A 51 -14.60 0.82 -5.67
N ALA A 52 -14.73 0.53 -6.96
CA ALA A 52 -15.31 -0.72 -7.45
C ALA A 52 -14.48 -1.95 -7.03
N ASN A 53 -13.14 -1.88 -7.14
CA ASN A 53 -12.26 -2.95 -6.70
C ASN A 53 -12.32 -3.15 -5.18
N ASN A 54 -12.35 -2.07 -4.41
CA ASN A 54 -12.49 -2.14 -2.96
C ASN A 54 -13.83 -2.78 -2.55
N ALA A 55 -14.93 -2.40 -3.21
CA ALA A 55 -16.23 -2.99 -2.93
C ALA A 55 -16.27 -4.49 -3.26
N ARG A 56 -15.68 -4.90 -4.39
CA ARG A 56 -15.54 -6.33 -4.76
C ARG A 56 -14.69 -7.09 -3.75
N ALA A 57 -13.51 -6.53 -3.40
CA ALA A 57 -12.62 -7.15 -2.42
C ALA A 57 -13.31 -7.32 -1.07
N TYR A 58 -14.02 -6.31 -0.60
CA TYR A 58 -14.76 -6.38 0.66
C TYR A 58 -15.85 -7.47 0.64
N ALA A 59 -16.62 -7.55 -0.45
CA ALA A 59 -17.70 -8.52 -0.58
C ALA A 59 -17.25 -9.99 -0.48
N ILE A 60 -16.03 -10.29 -0.96
CA ILE A 60 -15.51 -11.67 -0.99
C ILE A 60 -14.37 -11.91 0.02
N GLU A 61 -14.00 -10.92 0.82
CA GLU A 61 -12.85 -11.01 1.77
C GLU A 61 -13.00 -12.17 2.74
N LYS A 62 -14.19 -12.35 3.32
CA LYS A 62 -14.46 -13.44 4.26
C LYS A 62 -14.28 -14.81 3.60
N PHE A 63 -14.87 -14.99 2.43
CA PHE A 63 -14.73 -16.23 1.66
C PHE A 63 -13.29 -16.48 1.25
N ALA A 64 -12.57 -15.45 0.79
CA ALA A 64 -11.15 -15.56 0.45
C ALA A 64 -10.31 -15.99 1.65
N ARG A 65 -10.59 -15.44 2.83
CA ARG A 65 -9.88 -15.79 4.08
C ARG A 65 -10.09 -17.27 4.46
N ASP A 66 -11.32 -17.76 4.37
CA ASP A 66 -11.63 -19.17 4.65
C ASP A 66 -10.93 -20.08 3.63
N LEU A 67 -10.92 -19.69 2.36
CA LEU A 67 -10.27 -20.45 1.29
C LEU A 67 -8.74 -20.46 1.38
N ILE A 68 -8.13 -19.35 1.83
CA ILE A 68 -6.70 -19.28 2.14
C ILE A 68 -6.32 -20.29 3.22
N SER A 69 -7.16 -20.45 4.25
CA SER A 69 -6.93 -21.45 5.30
C SER A 69 -6.90 -22.88 4.74
N ALA A 70 -7.80 -23.20 3.82
CA ALA A 70 -7.78 -24.49 3.14
C ALA A 70 -6.53 -24.68 2.26
N ALA A 71 -6.09 -23.63 1.58
CA ALA A 71 -4.85 -23.66 0.79
C ALA A 71 -3.60 -23.86 1.65
N ASP A 72 -3.55 -23.25 2.84
CA ASP A 72 -2.44 -23.47 3.79
C ASP A 72 -2.39 -24.91 4.26
N ASN A 73 -3.53 -25.53 4.56
CA ASN A 73 -3.60 -26.95 4.93
C ASN A 73 -3.10 -27.85 3.80
N LEU A 74 -3.44 -27.53 2.56
CA LEU A 74 -2.96 -28.27 1.39
C LEU A 74 -1.45 -28.12 1.20
N ALA A 75 -0.93 -26.90 1.31
CA ALA A 75 0.51 -26.64 1.26
C ALA A 75 1.26 -27.35 2.39
N SER A 76 0.71 -27.37 3.60
CA SER A 76 1.25 -28.11 4.73
C SER A 76 1.29 -29.62 4.45
N ALA A 77 0.24 -30.18 3.84
CA ALA A 77 0.22 -31.59 3.46
C ALA A 77 1.34 -31.93 2.46
N VAL A 78 1.58 -31.06 1.48
CA VAL A 78 2.70 -31.22 0.54
C VAL A 78 4.07 -31.15 1.24
N GLN A 79 4.24 -30.17 2.14
CA GLN A 79 5.51 -30.01 2.87
C GLN A 79 5.85 -31.19 3.76
N HIS A 80 4.86 -31.79 4.42
CA HIS A 80 5.04 -32.91 5.34
C HIS A 80 4.89 -34.28 4.67
N ALA A 81 4.65 -34.30 3.35
CA ALA A 81 4.57 -35.54 2.60
C ALA A 81 5.90 -36.33 2.69
N PRO A 82 5.87 -37.63 2.87
CA PRO A 82 7.07 -38.47 2.95
C PRO A 82 7.77 -38.49 1.59
N LYS A 83 8.86 -37.72 1.48
CA LYS A 83 9.62 -37.58 0.22
C LYS A 83 10.46 -38.82 -0.12
N ASP A 84 10.83 -39.59 0.88
CA ASP A 84 11.69 -40.75 0.75
C ASP A 84 10.91 -42.08 0.73
N ASN A 85 9.61 -42.03 0.48
CA ASN A 85 8.78 -43.24 0.37
C ASN A 85 8.89 -43.81 -1.05
N ASP A 86 9.31 -45.07 -1.18
CA ASP A 86 9.47 -45.77 -2.45
C ASP A 86 8.17 -46.33 -3.04
N ASP A 87 7.09 -46.28 -2.29
CA ASP A 87 5.77 -46.72 -2.77
C ASP A 87 5.25 -45.84 -3.91
N ALA A 88 5.08 -46.44 -5.07
CA ALA A 88 4.58 -45.76 -6.27
C ALA A 88 3.18 -45.16 -6.07
N GLN A 89 2.33 -45.74 -5.24
CA GLN A 89 1.00 -45.21 -4.96
C GLN A 89 1.08 -43.92 -4.13
N VAL A 90 1.99 -43.90 -3.14
CA VAL A 90 2.22 -42.69 -2.32
C VAL A 90 2.81 -41.55 -3.17
N LYS A 91 3.78 -41.85 -4.03
CA LYS A 91 4.34 -40.86 -4.98
C LYS A 91 3.25 -40.26 -5.89
N THR A 92 2.39 -41.11 -6.45
CA THR A 92 1.28 -40.63 -7.30
C THR A 92 0.29 -39.77 -6.53
N LEU A 93 -0.01 -40.12 -5.29
CA LEU A 93 -0.90 -39.33 -4.41
C LEU A 93 -0.30 -37.95 -4.12
N ILE A 94 0.98 -37.90 -3.75
CA ILE A 94 1.70 -36.65 -3.47
C ILE A 94 1.68 -35.75 -4.70
N GLN A 95 2.00 -36.30 -5.88
CA GLN A 95 1.94 -35.56 -7.14
C GLN A 95 0.54 -35.01 -7.43
N GLY A 96 -0.52 -35.77 -7.16
CA GLY A 96 -1.90 -35.31 -7.29
C GLY A 96 -2.22 -34.12 -6.36
N ILE A 97 -1.71 -34.16 -5.12
CA ILE A 97 -1.90 -33.08 -4.16
C ILE A 97 -1.13 -31.82 -4.61
N GLU A 98 0.11 -31.96 -5.07
CA GLU A 98 0.93 -30.84 -5.61
C GLU A 98 0.25 -30.18 -6.83
N MET A 99 -0.28 -30.99 -7.73
CA MET A 99 -1.03 -30.49 -8.89
C MET A 99 -2.28 -29.71 -8.46
N THR A 100 -2.98 -30.20 -7.43
CA THR A 100 -4.18 -29.55 -6.88
C THR A 100 -3.81 -28.21 -6.22
N GLU A 101 -2.73 -28.16 -5.44
CA GLU A 101 -2.22 -26.91 -4.85
C GLU A 101 -1.89 -25.88 -5.93
N LYS A 102 -1.15 -26.30 -6.95
CA LYS A 102 -0.80 -25.43 -8.09
C LYS A 102 -2.02 -24.91 -8.83
N ALA A 103 -3.01 -25.78 -9.08
CA ALA A 103 -4.27 -25.39 -9.71
C ALA A 103 -5.03 -24.36 -8.86
N LEU A 104 -5.06 -24.55 -7.53
CA LEU A 104 -5.69 -23.62 -6.60
C LEU A 104 -4.99 -22.26 -6.60
N GLN A 105 -3.66 -22.22 -6.56
CA GLN A 105 -2.88 -20.99 -6.64
C GLN A 105 -3.14 -20.24 -7.96
N THR A 106 -3.19 -20.97 -9.08
CA THR A 106 -3.53 -20.38 -10.39
C THR A 106 -4.96 -19.79 -10.39
N ALA A 107 -5.91 -20.48 -9.75
CA ALA A 107 -7.27 -19.96 -9.60
C ALA A 107 -7.31 -18.69 -8.75
N PHE A 108 -6.52 -18.62 -7.68
CA PHE A 108 -6.39 -17.41 -6.86
C PHE A 108 -5.89 -16.21 -7.69
N GLU A 109 -4.81 -16.38 -8.42
CA GLU A 109 -4.23 -15.32 -9.26
C GLU A 109 -5.23 -14.80 -10.31
N ARG A 110 -5.96 -15.71 -10.98
CA ARG A 110 -7.01 -15.34 -11.96
C ARG A 110 -8.13 -14.51 -11.35
N ASN A 111 -8.42 -14.72 -10.07
CA ASN A 111 -9.45 -13.96 -9.32
C ASN A 111 -8.90 -12.74 -8.57
N GLY A 112 -7.63 -12.36 -8.82
CA GLY A 112 -7.01 -11.19 -8.22
C GLY A 112 -6.52 -11.38 -6.79
N LEU A 113 -6.48 -12.63 -6.30
CA LEU A 113 -5.87 -12.99 -5.02
C LEU A 113 -4.38 -13.33 -5.25
N LYS A 114 -3.51 -12.41 -4.88
CA LYS A 114 -2.06 -12.53 -5.04
C LYS A 114 -1.41 -13.05 -3.78
N ARG A 115 -0.49 -13.99 -3.92
CA ARG A 115 0.33 -14.50 -2.81
C ARG A 115 1.47 -13.51 -2.52
N VAL A 116 1.62 -13.13 -1.26
CA VAL A 116 2.73 -12.32 -0.73
C VAL A 116 3.68 -13.27 -0.01
N ALA A 117 4.80 -13.58 -0.64
CA ALA A 117 5.79 -14.53 -0.13
C ALA A 117 7.20 -13.93 -0.31
N PRO A 118 7.61 -13.01 0.58
CA PRO A 118 8.92 -12.38 0.48
C PRO A 118 10.02 -13.43 0.60
N GLN A 119 11.08 -13.24 -0.19
CA GLN A 119 12.25 -14.11 -0.17
C GLN A 119 13.22 -13.66 0.93
N LYS A 120 14.11 -14.58 1.33
CA LYS A 120 15.21 -14.27 2.24
C LYS A 120 16.06 -13.13 1.67
N GLY A 121 16.31 -12.10 2.47
CA GLY A 121 17.04 -10.89 2.08
C GLY A 121 16.17 -9.77 1.50
N GLU A 122 14.89 -10.01 1.26
CA GLU A 122 13.96 -8.97 0.83
C GLU A 122 13.69 -7.98 1.97
N LYS A 123 13.54 -6.70 1.61
CA LYS A 123 13.28 -5.65 2.59
C LYS A 123 11.92 -5.83 3.25
N PHE A 124 11.87 -5.69 4.57
CA PHE A 124 10.61 -5.73 5.31
C PHE A 124 9.71 -4.54 4.92
N ASP A 125 8.47 -4.84 4.53
CA ASP A 125 7.42 -3.85 4.28
C ASP A 125 6.32 -4.00 5.33
N PRO A 126 6.12 -3.00 6.21
CA PRO A 126 5.07 -3.04 7.24
C PRO A 126 3.65 -3.12 6.70
N ASN A 127 3.42 -2.74 5.43
CA ASN A 127 2.09 -2.78 4.82
C ASN A 127 1.69 -4.20 4.38
N LEU A 128 2.66 -5.06 4.08
CA LEU A 128 2.44 -6.40 3.53
C LEU A 128 2.90 -7.51 4.48
N HIS A 129 3.86 -7.21 5.36
CA HIS A 129 4.53 -8.18 6.20
C HIS A 129 4.26 -7.93 7.69
N GLN A 130 4.14 -9.00 8.46
CA GLN A 130 4.08 -8.98 9.92
C GLN A 130 5.30 -9.70 10.48
N ALA A 131 6.18 -8.95 11.16
CA ALA A 131 7.30 -9.53 11.86
C ALA A 131 6.82 -10.28 13.11
N MET A 132 7.16 -11.57 13.21
CA MET A 132 6.81 -12.43 14.34
C MET A 132 7.95 -12.53 15.34
N MET A 133 9.18 -12.52 14.85
CA MET A 133 10.39 -12.59 15.66
C MET A 133 11.55 -11.87 14.97
N GLU A 134 12.50 -11.43 15.76
CA GLU A 134 13.80 -10.97 15.27
C GLU A 134 14.79 -12.15 15.33
N GLN A 135 15.49 -12.37 14.23
CA GLN A 135 16.51 -13.39 14.09
C GLN A 135 17.76 -12.78 13.45
N GLU A 136 18.86 -12.82 14.14
CA GLU A 136 20.15 -12.41 13.58
C GLU A 136 20.60 -13.37 12.48
N ASP A 137 20.86 -12.84 11.31
CA ASP A 137 21.44 -13.56 10.19
C ASP A 137 22.48 -12.67 9.49
N PRO A 138 23.77 -13.00 9.64
CA PRO A 138 24.85 -12.20 9.05
C PRO A 138 24.84 -12.16 7.52
N SER A 139 24.10 -13.08 6.87
CA SER A 139 23.98 -13.15 5.41
C SER A 139 22.95 -12.18 4.84
N VAL A 140 22.18 -11.48 5.68
CA VAL A 140 21.06 -10.65 5.30
C VAL A 140 21.21 -9.24 5.86
N ALA A 141 20.83 -8.24 5.08
CA ALA A 141 20.92 -6.85 5.50
C ALA A 141 20.00 -6.55 6.72
N PRO A 142 20.37 -5.63 7.61
CA PRO A 142 19.53 -5.23 8.73
C PRO A 142 18.15 -4.73 8.28
N GLY A 143 17.09 -5.17 8.97
CA GLY A 143 15.71 -4.82 8.62
C GLY A 143 15.15 -5.56 7.41
N SER A 144 15.76 -6.70 7.03
CA SER A 144 15.30 -7.56 5.95
C SER A 144 14.72 -8.88 6.47
N VAL A 145 13.96 -9.55 5.62
CA VAL A 145 13.33 -10.84 5.91
C VAL A 145 14.40 -11.93 5.95
N THR A 146 14.44 -12.70 7.04
CA THR A 146 15.32 -13.86 7.18
C THR A 146 14.60 -15.15 6.79
N MET A 147 13.34 -15.27 7.17
CA MET A 147 12.54 -16.45 6.92
C MET A 147 11.06 -16.08 6.74
N LEU A 148 10.40 -16.76 5.82
CA LEU A 148 8.94 -16.73 5.66
C LEU A 148 8.34 -17.86 6.49
N ALA A 149 7.55 -17.52 7.53
CA ALA A 149 6.84 -18.50 8.34
C ALA A 149 5.49 -18.88 7.72
N GLN A 150 4.75 -17.88 7.20
CA GLN A 150 3.46 -18.07 6.56
C GLN A 150 3.26 -17.06 5.45
N PRO A 151 2.84 -17.48 4.24
CA PRO A 151 2.59 -16.55 3.14
C PRO A 151 1.39 -15.65 3.43
N GLY A 152 1.49 -14.38 3.03
CA GLY A 152 0.39 -13.45 3.02
C GLY A 152 -0.43 -13.52 1.74
N TYR A 153 -1.56 -12.80 1.72
CA TYR A 153 -2.41 -12.71 0.54
C TYR A 153 -3.03 -11.31 0.42
N GLU A 154 -3.05 -10.82 -0.81
CA GLU A 154 -3.64 -9.55 -1.20
C GLU A 154 -4.73 -9.80 -2.25
N LEU A 155 -5.92 -9.24 -2.06
CA LEU A 155 -7.08 -9.35 -2.96
C LEU A 155 -7.38 -8.01 -3.61
N LEU A 156 -7.20 -7.90 -4.93
CA LEU A 156 -7.47 -6.70 -5.72
C LEU A 156 -6.83 -5.41 -5.15
N GLY A 157 -5.62 -5.50 -4.58
CA GLY A 157 -4.93 -4.38 -3.97
C GLY A 157 -5.24 -4.16 -2.48
N ARG A 158 -6.05 -5.02 -1.86
CA ARG A 158 -6.35 -4.99 -0.43
C ARG A 158 -5.71 -6.17 0.29
N LEU A 159 -5.00 -5.90 1.37
CA LEU A 159 -4.41 -6.93 2.21
C LEU A 159 -5.51 -7.73 2.93
N VAL A 160 -5.56 -9.05 2.68
CA VAL A 160 -6.45 -9.99 3.37
C VAL A 160 -5.76 -10.60 4.59
N ARG A 161 -4.47 -10.95 4.43
CA ARG A 161 -3.60 -11.48 5.47
C ARG A 161 -2.15 -11.08 5.21
N PRO A 162 -1.44 -10.50 6.19
CA PRO A 162 -0.02 -10.21 6.04
C PRO A 162 0.82 -11.49 5.97
N ALA A 163 1.97 -11.41 5.31
CA ALA A 163 2.96 -12.48 5.36
C ALA A 163 3.65 -12.47 6.73
N MET A 164 3.64 -13.60 7.43
CA MET A 164 4.36 -13.75 8.70
C MET A 164 5.83 -14.07 8.43
N VAL A 165 6.72 -13.21 8.92
CA VAL A 165 8.15 -13.29 8.63
C VAL A 165 8.99 -13.15 9.90
N ALA A 166 10.18 -13.77 9.90
CA ALA A 166 11.25 -13.38 10.78
C ALA A 166 12.10 -12.31 10.08
N VAL A 167 12.61 -11.33 10.83
CA VAL A 167 13.41 -10.23 10.30
C VAL A 167 14.72 -10.08 11.03
N THR A 168 15.76 -9.58 10.35
CA THR A 168 16.96 -9.13 11.04
C THR A 168 16.66 -7.87 11.87
N PRO A 169 17.22 -7.75 13.10
CA PRO A 169 17.09 -6.52 13.85
C PRO A 169 17.58 -5.34 13.01
N LYS A 170 16.80 -4.28 12.98
CA LYS A 170 17.23 -3.03 12.36
C LYS A 170 18.41 -2.56 13.20
N ALA A 171 19.60 -2.38 12.59
CA ALA A 171 20.73 -1.81 13.29
C ALA A 171 20.24 -0.59 14.07
N ALA A 172 20.38 -0.62 15.40
CA ALA A 172 19.98 0.49 16.23
C ALA A 172 20.69 1.73 15.69
N ALA A 173 19.95 2.73 15.25
CA ALA A 173 20.53 4.02 15.00
C ALA A 173 21.37 4.35 16.24
N PRO A 174 22.65 4.80 16.11
CA PRO A 174 23.45 5.10 17.26
C PRO A 174 22.60 5.99 18.17
N LYS A 175 22.33 5.52 19.41
CA LYS A 175 21.66 6.35 20.40
C LYS A 175 22.42 7.66 20.41
N ALA A 176 21.79 8.73 19.96
CA ALA A 176 22.33 10.07 20.16
C ALA A 176 22.74 10.11 21.62
N ALA A 177 24.03 10.34 21.85
CA ALA A 177 24.61 10.38 23.19
C ALA A 177 23.65 11.21 24.03
N ALA A 178 23.11 10.60 25.08
CA ALA A 178 22.32 11.32 26.05
C ALA A 178 23.18 12.48 26.51
N ASN A 179 22.80 13.68 26.10
CA ASN A 179 23.38 14.87 26.68
C ASN A 179 23.25 14.73 28.17
N GLY A 180 24.40 14.47 28.83
CA GLY A 180 24.48 14.53 30.27
C GLY A 180 24.02 15.91 30.71
N TYR A 181 22.84 15.97 31.26
CA TYR A 181 22.49 17.04 32.15
C TYR A 181 23.48 16.88 33.31
N ALA A 182 24.46 17.73 33.32
CA ALA A 182 25.29 17.93 34.50
C ALA A 182 24.33 18.38 35.61
N ASP A 183 24.19 17.51 36.60
CA ASP A 183 23.54 17.83 37.86
C ASP A 183 24.46 18.81 38.61
N ASP A 184 24.20 20.11 38.41
CA ASP A 184 24.81 21.17 39.17
C ASP A 184 23.94 21.40 40.42
N SER A 185 23.94 20.43 41.31
CA SER A 185 23.43 20.55 42.67
C SER A 185 24.52 21.22 43.55
N ALA A 186 24.72 22.52 43.34
CA ALA A 186 25.39 23.38 44.33
C ALA A 186 24.44 23.59 45.51
N GLU A 187 24.73 22.96 46.62
CA GLU A 187 24.09 23.25 47.92
C GLU A 187 24.30 24.72 48.29
N PRO A 188 23.26 25.48 48.63
CA PRO A 188 23.44 26.73 49.32
C PRO A 188 23.59 26.44 50.83
N THR A 189 24.77 26.62 51.36
CA THR A 189 25.04 26.76 52.79
C THR A 189 24.27 27.94 53.34
N GLY A 190 23.13 27.63 53.94
CA GLY A 190 22.29 28.57 54.70
C GLY A 190 22.87 28.77 56.09
N GLU A 191 23.44 29.94 56.31
CA GLU A 191 23.93 30.46 57.57
C GLU A 191 22.76 30.67 58.55
N ALA A 192 22.86 30.03 59.70
CA ALA A 192 21.87 30.16 60.78
C ALA A 192 21.98 31.52 61.43
N VAL A 193 20.96 32.36 61.27
CA VAL A 193 20.81 33.60 62.06
C VAL A 193 19.94 33.32 63.28
N ASP A 194 20.64 33.24 64.42
CA ASP A 194 20.09 33.20 65.77
C ASP A 194 19.43 34.57 66.07
N ARG A 195 18.14 34.63 66.37
CA ARG A 195 17.48 35.80 66.98
C ARG A 195 16.74 35.37 68.23
N LYS A 196 17.41 35.64 69.34
CA LYS A 196 16.73 35.87 70.65
C LYS A 196 16.04 37.22 70.64
N ALA A 197 14.78 37.27 71.00
CA ALA A 197 14.12 38.13 71.97
C ALA A 197 12.61 37.84 71.96
#